data_007dbd3b2e5691da1b1bef150a4b7866
#
_entry.id   007dbd3b2e5691da1b1bef150a4b7866
#
_cell.length_a   1.000
_cell.length_b   1.000
_cell.length_c   1.000
_cell.angle_alpha   90.00
_cell.angle_beta   90.00
_cell.angle_gamma   90.00
#
_symmetry.space_group_name_H-M   'P 1'
#
loop_
_entity.id
_entity.type
_entity.pdbx_description
1 polymer ?
#
loop_
_entity_poly.entity_id
_entity_poly.type
_entity_poly.pdbx_seq_one_letter_code
_entity_poly.pdbx_strand_id
1 'polypeptide(L)'
;EVSRAMRPACPEHVPLPVRVSAHDWVEGGITPDDAVEIARAFKAAGCDLVDCSSGQVSKKQKPVYGRMYQTPFADRIRNEAGIATMAVGAISEADHVNSIIAAGRADLCAVARPHLANPAWSLQEAAKIGYRDVPWPKQYLSGKTQLERNLERERAQAQETPNERFN
;
A
#
# COMPACT_ATOMS: atom_id res chain seq x y z
N GLU A 1 -0.40 16.65 20.39
CA GLU A 1 -0.21 18.12 20.45
C GLU A 1 -0.11 18.71 19.04
N VAL A 2 0.89 18.34 18.24
CA VAL A 2 1.11 18.86 16.86
C VAL A 2 -0.13 18.68 15.98
N SER A 3 -0.72 17.48 15.91
CA SER A 3 -1.89 17.20 15.07
C SER A 3 -3.10 18.07 15.43
N ARG A 4 -3.32 18.31 16.74
CA ARG A 4 -4.39 19.20 17.21
C ARG A 4 -4.15 20.66 16.82
N ALA A 5 -2.89 21.09 16.76
CA ALA A 5 -2.55 22.44 16.31
C ALA A 5 -2.66 22.58 14.78
N MET A 6 -2.36 21.51 14.04
CA MET A 6 -2.44 21.50 12.57
C MET A 6 -3.88 21.48 12.06
N ARG A 7 -4.79 20.74 12.68
CA ARG A 7 -6.16 20.55 12.17
C ARG A 7 -6.91 21.87 11.92
N PRO A 8 -6.93 22.85 12.83
CA PRO A 8 -7.57 24.15 12.59
C PRO A 8 -6.90 24.98 11.48
N ALA A 9 -5.60 24.75 11.24
CA ALA A 9 -4.85 25.46 10.20
C ALA A 9 -5.02 24.84 8.79
N CYS A 10 -5.50 23.59 8.71
CA CYS A 10 -5.79 22.91 7.46
C CYS A 10 -7.25 23.11 7.05
N PRO A 11 -7.55 23.43 5.78
CA PRO A 11 -8.93 23.42 5.30
C PRO A 11 -9.62 22.07 5.54
N GLU A 12 -10.91 22.07 5.84
CA GLU A 12 -11.65 20.85 6.20
C GLU A 12 -11.59 19.76 5.13
N HIS A 13 -11.58 20.16 3.86
CA HIS A 13 -11.53 19.24 2.71
C HIS A 13 -10.11 18.68 2.43
N VAL A 14 -9.09 19.13 3.16
CA VAL A 14 -7.72 18.63 3.02
C VAL A 14 -7.47 17.55 4.09
N PRO A 15 -7.23 16.29 3.68
CA PRO A 15 -6.95 15.23 4.64
C PRO A 15 -5.63 15.49 5.38
N LEU A 16 -5.61 15.15 6.66
CA LEU A 16 -4.44 15.23 7.53
C LEU A 16 -3.94 13.80 7.85
N PRO A 17 -3.08 13.22 7.03
CA PRO A 17 -2.50 11.92 7.31
C PRO A 17 -1.38 12.01 8.34
N VAL A 18 -1.14 10.92 9.06
CA VAL A 18 0.00 10.75 9.97
C VAL A 18 0.69 9.43 9.68
N ARG A 19 2.04 9.43 9.63
CA ARG A 19 2.81 8.20 9.52
C ARG A 19 3.32 7.77 10.88
N VAL A 20 3.17 6.47 11.18
CA VAL A 20 3.59 5.88 12.44
C VAL A 20 4.51 4.68 12.21
N SER A 21 5.39 4.39 13.19
CA SER A 21 6.02 3.09 13.35
C SER A 21 5.08 2.23 14.20
N ALA A 22 4.34 1.34 13.55
CA ALA A 22 3.32 0.52 14.21
C ALA A 22 3.91 -0.66 15.00
N HIS A 23 5.21 -0.92 14.83
CA HIS A 23 5.97 -1.93 15.60
C HIS A 23 7.47 -1.63 15.53
N ASP A 24 8.13 -1.63 16.65
CA ASP A 24 9.57 -1.34 16.72
C ASP A 24 10.45 -2.58 16.54
N TRP A 25 9.87 -3.78 16.55
CA TRP A 25 10.57 -5.06 16.38
C TRP A 25 11.69 -5.31 17.42
N VAL A 26 11.54 -4.75 18.59
CA VAL A 26 12.48 -4.86 19.72
C VAL A 26 11.71 -4.91 21.02
N GLU A 27 12.24 -5.65 21.97
CA GLU A 27 11.66 -5.74 23.32
C GLU A 27 11.63 -4.36 23.99
N GLY A 28 10.49 -4.03 24.63
CA GLY A 28 10.25 -2.72 25.25
C GLY A 28 9.96 -1.58 24.27
N GLY A 29 9.92 -1.85 22.95
CA GLY A 29 9.48 -0.91 21.94
C GLY A 29 7.97 -0.93 21.72
N ILE A 30 7.50 -0.07 20.80
CA ILE A 30 6.07 -0.02 20.40
C ILE A 30 5.64 -1.37 19.84
N THR A 31 4.51 -1.87 20.37
CA THR A 31 3.83 -3.08 19.93
C THR A 31 2.67 -2.75 19.01
N PRO A 32 2.12 -3.74 18.28
CA PRO A 32 0.91 -3.53 17.48
C PRO A 32 -0.31 -3.09 18.30
N ASP A 33 -0.39 -3.47 19.59
CA ASP A 33 -1.45 -3.02 20.50
C ASP A 33 -1.30 -1.54 20.81
N ASP A 34 -0.09 -1.09 21.14
CA ASP A 34 0.21 0.31 21.36
C ASP A 34 -0.10 1.15 20.12
N ALA A 35 0.18 0.62 18.91
CA ALA A 35 -0.10 1.31 17.66
C ALA A 35 -1.58 1.58 17.43
N VAL A 36 -2.46 0.67 17.87
CA VAL A 36 -3.92 0.88 17.82
C VAL A 36 -4.32 2.03 18.75
N GLU A 37 -3.79 2.07 19.98
CA GLU A 37 -4.09 3.17 20.92
C GLU A 37 -3.52 4.52 20.43
N ILE A 38 -2.32 4.52 19.84
CA ILE A 38 -1.72 5.69 19.20
C ILE A 38 -2.62 6.18 18.06
N ALA A 39 -3.14 5.27 17.22
CA ALA A 39 -4.04 5.62 16.13
C ALA A 39 -5.36 6.22 16.63
N ARG A 40 -5.94 5.68 17.72
CA ARG A 40 -7.12 6.25 18.38
C ARG A 40 -6.86 7.69 18.85
N ALA A 41 -5.68 7.93 19.42
CA ALA A 41 -5.29 9.27 19.88
C ALA A 41 -5.12 10.25 18.70
N PHE A 42 -4.58 9.80 17.56
CA PHE A 42 -4.47 10.62 16.34
C PHE A 42 -5.84 10.91 15.74
N LYS A 43 -6.74 9.91 15.67
CA LYS A 43 -8.12 10.11 15.23
C LYS A 43 -8.82 11.17 16.10
N ALA A 44 -8.72 11.06 17.42
CA ALA A 44 -9.29 12.04 18.35
C ALA A 44 -8.65 13.43 18.24
N ALA A 45 -7.45 13.51 17.67
CA ALA A 45 -6.75 14.78 17.39
C ALA A 45 -7.09 15.37 16.00
N GLY A 46 -8.01 14.74 15.23
CA GLY A 46 -8.46 15.21 13.93
C GLY A 46 -7.63 14.72 12.75
N CYS A 47 -6.84 13.65 12.89
CA CYS A 47 -6.19 13.00 11.77
C CYS A 47 -7.20 12.11 11.02
N ASP A 48 -7.07 12.08 9.70
CA ASP A 48 -7.99 11.39 8.79
C ASP A 48 -7.48 10.01 8.37
N LEU A 49 -6.16 9.80 8.38
CA LEU A 49 -5.54 8.57 7.89
C LEU A 49 -4.22 8.27 8.63
N VAL A 50 -3.95 6.99 8.84
CA VAL A 50 -2.67 6.49 9.37
C VAL A 50 -1.90 5.73 8.30
N ASP A 51 -0.70 6.21 7.94
CA ASP A 51 0.26 5.49 7.11
C ASP A 51 1.10 4.56 8.01
N CYS A 52 0.92 3.25 7.82
CA CYS A 52 1.39 2.22 8.72
C CYS A 52 2.76 1.66 8.31
N SER A 53 3.83 2.26 8.81
CA SER A 53 5.21 1.75 8.68
C SER A 53 5.61 0.93 9.92
N SER A 54 6.84 0.43 9.99
CA SER A 54 7.39 -0.23 11.17
C SER A 54 8.92 -0.20 11.20
N GLY A 55 9.48 -0.33 12.40
CA GLY A 55 10.92 -0.43 12.64
C GLY A 55 11.68 0.89 12.43
N GLN A 56 12.98 0.76 12.22
CA GLN A 56 13.95 1.86 12.04
C GLN A 56 14.15 2.75 13.28
N VAL A 57 13.68 2.31 14.45
CA VAL A 57 13.79 3.03 15.73
C VAL A 57 15.03 2.57 16.50
N SER A 58 15.38 1.30 16.44
CA SER A 58 16.51 0.72 17.16
C SER A 58 17.40 -0.12 16.24
N LYS A 59 18.72 -0.06 16.43
CA LYS A 59 19.68 -0.98 15.77
C LYS A 59 19.52 -2.45 16.22
N LYS A 60 18.86 -2.69 17.36
CA LYS A 60 18.58 -4.02 17.90
C LYS A 60 17.31 -4.66 17.34
N GLN A 61 16.57 -3.95 16.51
CA GLN A 61 15.34 -4.45 15.90
C GLN A 61 15.57 -5.76 15.12
N LYS A 62 14.59 -6.64 15.16
CA LYS A 62 14.59 -7.92 14.42
C LYS A 62 13.31 -8.05 13.59
N PRO A 63 13.13 -7.26 12.52
CA PRO A 63 11.91 -7.31 11.73
C PRO A 63 11.82 -8.62 10.95
N VAL A 64 10.59 -9.15 10.87
CA VAL A 64 10.29 -10.30 10.02
C VAL A 64 9.82 -9.76 8.67
N TYR A 65 10.70 -9.79 7.69
CA TYR A 65 10.40 -9.32 6.34
C TYR A 65 9.65 -10.39 5.53
N GLY A 66 8.85 -9.94 4.58
CA GLY A 66 8.11 -10.75 3.63
C GLY A 66 7.23 -9.88 2.75
N ARG A 67 6.51 -10.48 1.81
CA ARG A 67 5.53 -9.74 0.98
C ARG A 67 4.47 -9.13 1.89
N MET A 68 4.18 -7.82 1.71
CA MET A 68 3.14 -7.09 2.43
C MET A 68 3.31 -7.16 3.97
N TYR A 69 4.56 -7.28 4.48
CA TYR A 69 4.86 -7.60 5.88
C TYR A 69 4.33 -6.60 6.91
N GLN A 70 4.04 -5.37 6.50
CA GLN A 70 3.46 -4.34 7.39
C GLN A 70 1.92 -4.24 7.26
N THR A 71 1.31 -4.91 6.29
CA THR A 71 -0.15 -4.90 6.11
C THR A 71 -0.94 -5.34 7.35
N PRO A 72 -0.49 -6.33 8.17
CA PRO A 72 -1.19 -6.68 9.40
C PRO A 72 -1.36 -5.51 10.38
N PHE A 73 -0.45 -4.55 10.39
CA PHE A 73 -0.55 -3.36 11.25
C PHE A 73 -1.61 -2.40 10.73
N ALA A 74 -1.64 -2.15 9.41
CA ALA A 74 -2.68 -1.34 8.79
C ALA A 74 -4.08 -1.94 9.00
N ASP A 75 -4.20 -3.26 8.84
CA ASP A 75 -5.40 -4.05 9.07
C ASP A 75 -5.94 -3.86 10.50
N ARG A 76 -5.09 -4.07 11.50
CA ARG A 76 -5.48 -3.89 12.92
C ARG A 76 -5.90 -2.46 13.22
N ILE A 77 -5.10 -1.46 12.83
CA ILE A 77 -5.41 -0.05 13.07
C ILE A 77 -6.73 0.32 12.39
N ARG A 78 -6.94 -0.10 11.14
CA ARG A 78 -8.19 0.17 10.42
C ARG A 78 -9.41 -0.39 11.14
N ASN A 79 -9.34 -1.65 11.51
CA ASN A 79 -10.51 -2.38 12.04
C ASN A 79 -10.71 -2.19 13.54
N GLU A 80 -9.66 -1.94 14.34
CA GLU A 80 -9.76 -1.77 15.79
C GLU A 80 -9.84 -0.30 16.22
N ALA A 81 -9.14 0.63 15.54
CA ALA A 81 -9.24 2.07 15.84
C ALA A 81 -10.29 2.77 14.97
N GLY A 82 -10.73 2.16 13.86
CA GLY A 82 -11.75 2.70 12.98
C GLY A 82 -11.33 4.00 12.28
N ILE A 83 -10.06 4.11 11.89
CA ILE A 83 -9.50 5.22 11.11
C ILE A 83 -9.00 4.67 9.79
N ALA A 84 -9.10 5.44 8.70
CA ALA A 84 -8.54 5.04 7.41
C ALA A 84 -7.04 4.76 7.51
N THR A 85 -6.56 3.78 6.74
CA THR A 85 -5.14 3.39 6.78
C THR A 85 -4.52 3.29 5.39
N MET A 86 -3.21 3.48 5.35
CA MET A 86 -2.38 3.24 4.19
C MET A 86 -1.37 2.13 4.53
N ALA A 87 -1.43 1.03 3.78
CA ALA A 87 -0.44 -0.04 3.91
C ALA A 87 0.80 0.27 3.07
N VAL A 88 1.99 0.02 3.62
CA VAL A 88 3.27 0.19 2.93
C VAL A 88 4.18 -0.99 3.27
N GLY A 89 5.10 -1.33 2.39
CA GLY A 89 6.16 -2.32 2.64
C GLY A 89 5.98 -3.62 1.87
N ALA A 90 6.92 -3.85 0.95
CA ALA A 90 6.98 -5.01 0.06
C ALA A 90 5.67 -5.28 -0.71
N ILE A 91 4.99 -4.20 -1.12
CA ILE A 91 3.89 -4.21 -2.08
C ILE A 91 4.52 -3.90 -3.45
N SER A 92 4.45 -4.84 -4.39
CA SER A 92 5.19 -4.78 -5.66
C SER A 92 4.36 -5.11 -6.89
N GLU A 93 3.15 -5.59 -6.72
CA GLU A 93 2.27 -6.07 -7.79
C GLU A 93 0.84 -5.60 -7.56
N ALA A 94 0.05 -5.47 -8.63
CA ALA A 94 -1.35 -5.08 -8.54
C ALA A 94 -2.17 -6.06 -7.68
N ASP A 95 -1.87 -7.36 -7.75
CA ASP A 95 -2.56 -8.37 -6.95
C ASP A 95 -2.32 -8.20 -5.44
N HIS A 96 -1.13 -7.72 -5.03
CA HIS A 96 -0.90 -7.35 -3.64
C HIS A 96 -1.85 -6.21 -3.22
N VAL A 97 -1.94 -5.15 -4.04
CA VAL A 97 -2.84 -4.02 -3.78
C VAL A 97 -4.29 -4.48 -3.72
N ASN A 98 -4.73 -5.23 -4.73
CA ASN A 98 -6.11 -5.73 -4.83
C ASN A 98 -6.48 -6.60 -3.62
N SER A 99 -5.59 -7.50 -3.20
CA SER A 99 -5.85 -8.37 -2.04
C SER A 99 -5.95 -7.58 -0.73
N ILE A 100 -5.16 -6.52 -0.55
CA ILE A 100 -5.21 -5.67 0.63
C ILE A 100 -6.52 -4.88 0.68
N ILE A 101 -6.87 -4.22 -0.43
CA ILE A 101 -8.04 -3.35 -0.50
C ILE A 101 -9.34 -4.16 -0.48
N ALA A 102 -9.44 -5.22 -1.28
CA ALA A 102 -10.63 -6.06 -1.36
C ALA A 102 -10.96 -6.79 -0.04
N ALA A 103 -9.92 -7.16 0.72
CA ALA A 103 -10.10 -7.76 2.05
C ALA A 103 -10.37 -6.74 3.16
N GLY A 104 -10.44 -5.44 2.86
CA GLY A 104 -10.67 -4.38 3.84
C GLY A 104 -9.54 -4.21 4.85
N ARG A 105 -8.30 -4.55 4.46
CA ARG A 105 -7.13 -4.49 5.35
C ARG A 105 -6.46 -3.12 5.38
N ALA A 106 -6.65 -2.32 4.35
CA ALA A 106 -6.27 -0.91 4.28
C ALA A 106 -7.17 -0.21 3.26
N ASP A 107 -7.16 1.12 3.27
CA ASP A 107 -7.91 1.97 2.32
C ASP A 107 -7.01 2.42 1.16
N LEU A 108 -5.71 2.52 1.39
CA LEU A 108 -4.70 2.90 0.41
C LEU A 108 -3.46 2.00 0.51
N CYS A 109 -2.68 1.95 -0.57
CA CYS A 109 -1.38 1.31 -0.60
C CYS A 109 -0.31 2.31 -1.07
N ALA A 110 0.81 2.40 -0.32
CA ALA A 110 1.97 3.18 -0.73
C ALA A 110 3.03 2.27 -1.35
N VAL A 111 3.49 2.64 -2.54
CA VAL A 111 4.48 1.89 -3.32
C VAL A 111 5.67 2.80 -3.62
N ALA A 112 6.88 2.38 -3.23
CA ALA A 112 8.10 3.17 -3.43
C ALA A 112 9.09 2.48 -4.38
N ARG A 113 9.77 1.43 -3.91
CA ARG A 113 10.82 0.76 -4.68
C ARG A 113 10.40 0.25 -6.06
N PRO A 114 9.19 -0.30 -6.26
CA PRO A 114 8.71 -0.63 -7.60
C PRO A 114 8.66 0.56 -8.55
N HIS A 115 8.26 1.75 -8.08
CA HIS A 115 8.28 2.98 -8.88
C HIS A 115 9.70 3.50 -9.15
N LEU A 116 10.66 3.27 -8.25
CA LEU A 116 12.06 3.62 -8.51
C LEU A 116 12.66 2.72 -9.60
N ALA A 117 12.29 1.45 -9.63
CA ALA A 117 12.73 0.50 -10.65
C ALA A 117 11.98 0.68 -11.98
N ASN A 118 10.73 1.09 -11.93
CA ASN A 118 9.86 1.31 -13.09
C ASN A 118 8.96 2.52 -12.87
N PRO A 119 9.31 3.70 -13.38
CA PRO A 119 8.50 4.91 -13.22
C PRO A 119 7.06 4.79 -13.76
N ALA A 120 6.83 3.91 -14.74
CA ALA A 120 5.52 3.61 -15.31
C ALA A 120 4.79 2.45 -14.61
N TRP A 121 5.22 2.05 -13.42
CA TRP A 121 4.71 0.88 -12.70
C TRP A 121 3.17 0.85 -12.63
N SER A 122 2.52 1.92 -12.21
CA SER A 122 1.05 1.97 -12.10
C SER A 122 0.35 1.74 -13.44
N LEU A 123 0.89 2.29 -14.54
CA LEU A 123 0.33 2.12 -15.88
C LEU A 123 0.49 0.68 -16.36
N GLN A 124 1.63 0.07 -16.09
CA GLN A 124 1.90 -1.32 -16.47
C GLN A 124 1.07 -2.31 -15.64
N GLU A 125 0.98 -2.12 -14.34
CA GLU A 125 0.17 -2.98 -13.48
C GLU A 125 -1.33 -2.89 -13.84
N ALA A 126 -1.85 -1.68 -14.11
CA ALA A 126 -3.21 -1.50 -14.60
C ALA A 126 -3.47 -2.28 -15.91
N ALA A 127 -2.54 -2.21 -16.86
CA ALA A 127 -2.65 -2.95 -18.12
C ALA A 127 -2.59 -4.47 -17.90
N LYS A 128 -1.72 -4.96 -17.01
CA LYS A 128 -1.63 -6.38 -16.65
C LYS A 128 -2.94 -6.94 -16.10
N ILE A 129 -3.64 -6.20 -15.25
CA ILE A 129 -4.96 -6.62 -14.71
C ILE A 129 -6.13 -6.29 -15.66
N GLY A 130 -5.85 -5.71 -16.83
CA GLY A 130 -6.87 -5.38 -17.83
C GLY A 130 -7.66 -4.10 -17.54
N TYR A 131 -7.22 -3.27 -16.61
CA TYR A 131 -7.85 -1.98 -16.31
C TYR A 131 -7.40 -0.92 -17.32
N ARG A 132 -8.32 -0.44 -18.16
CA ARG A 132 -8.01 0.43 -19.32
C ARG A 132 -8.29 1.91 -19.09
N ASP A 133 -8.99 2.27 -18.00
CA ASP A 133 -9.46 3.64 -17.74
C ASP A 133 -8.40 4.54 -17.09
N VAL A 134 -7.16 4.05 -16.91
CA VAL A 134 -6.05 4.88 -16.43
C VAL A 134 -5.68 5.88 -17.54
N PRO A 135 -5.66 7.19 -17.25
CA PRO A 135 -5.22 8.18 -18.23
C PRO A 135 -3.72 8.06 -18.50
N TRP A 136 -3.36 7.92 -19.76
CA TRP A 136 -1.98 7.95 -20.23
C TRP A 136 -1.61 9.32 -20.74
N PRO A 137 -0.39 9.82 -20.47
CA PRO A 137 0.12 11.00 -21.14
C PRO A 137 0.11 10.80 -22.65
N LYS A 138 -0.28 11.83 -23.40
CA LYS A 138 -0.39 11.75 -24.87
C LYS A 138 0.88 11.25 -25.56
N GLN A 139 2.04 11.62 -25.02
CA GLN A 139 3.36 11.23 -25.50
C GLN A 139 3.65 9.72 -25.40
N TYR A 140 2.92 9.01 -24.55
CA TYR A 140 3.12 7.58 -24.29
C TYR A 140 2.04 6.67 -24.88
N LEU A 141 1.09 7.20 -25.66
CA LEU A 141 0.00 6.41 -26.23
C LEU A 141 0.47 5.28 -27.17
N SER A 142 1.56 5.50 -27.92
CA SER A 142 2.17 4.42 -28.72
C SER A 142 2.70 3.29 -27.85
N GLY A 143 3.28 3.63 -26.69
CA GLY A 143 3.72 2.66 -25.68
C GLY A 143 2.55 1.89 -25.06
N LYS A 144 1.43 2.57 -24.76
CA LYS A 144 0.19 1.93 -24.30
C LYS A 144 -0.27 0.86 -25.30
N THR A 145 -0.41 1.23 -26.56
CA THR A 145 -0.87 0.33 -27.62
C THR A 145 0.06 -0.89 -27.77
N GLN A 146 1.36 -0.69 -27.68
CA GLN A 146 2.32 -1.80 -27.78
C GLN A 146 2.24 -2.71 -26.55
N LEU A 147 2.15 -2.15 -25.35
CA LEU A 147 2.01 -2.92 -24.11
C LEU A 147 0.75 -3.79 -24.13
N GLU A 148 -0.40 -3.21 -24.48
CA GLU A 148 -1.68 -3.94 -24.52
C GLU A 148 -1.62 -5.10 -25.52
N ARG A 149 -1.05 -4.90 -26.73
CA ARG A 149 -0.85 -5.98 -27.73
C ARG A 149 0.06 -7.09 -27.22
N ASN A 150 1.13 -6.75 -26.50
CA ASN A 150 2.04 -7.76 -25.95
C ASN A 150 1.33 -8.60 -24.89
N LEU A 151 0.59 -7.98 -23.98
CA LEU A 151 -0.16 -8.67 -22.93
C LEU A 151 -1.28 -9.56 -23.51
N GLU A 152 -1.94 -9.14 -24.59
CA GLU A 152 -2.93 -9.95 -25.30
C GLU A 152 -2.30 -11.21 -25.92
N ARG A 153 -1.12 -11.07 -26.53
CA ARG A 153 -0.35 -12.22 -27.08
C ARG A 153 0.08 -13.19 -25.97
N GLU A 154 0.61 -12.67 -24.86
CA GLU A 154 1.02 -13.50 -23.72
C GLU A 154 -0.16 -14.29 -23.15
N ARG A 155 -1.33 -13.68 -23.04
CA ARG A 155 -2.56 -14.35 -22.57
C ARG A 155 -3.01 -15.44 -23.54
N ALA A 156 -2.99 -15.17 -24.84
CA ALA A 156 -3.36 -16.15 -25.85
C ALA A 156 -2.42 -17.37 -25.79
N GLN A 157 -1.10 -17.15 -25.73
CA GLN A 157 -0.11 -18.21 -25.61
C GLN A 157 -0.27 -19.04 -24.33
N ALA A 158 -0.61 -18.39 -23.20
CA ALA A 158 -0.83 -19.08 -21.95
C ALA A 158 -2.09 -19.99 -21.97
N GLN A 159 -3.08 -19.66 -22.80
CA GLN A 159 -4.29 -20.48 -23.00
C GLN A 159 -4.06 -21.66 -23.95
N GLU A 160 -3.15 -21.53 -24.91
CA GLU A 160 -2.82 -22.57 -25.89
C GLU A 160 -1.89 -23.65 -25.33
N THR A 161 -1.17 -23.39 -24.24
CA THR A 161 -0.28 -24.37 -23.60
C THR A 161 -1.06 -25.13 -22.52
N PRO A 162 -1.55 -26.37 -22.77
CA PRO A 162 -2.19 -27.15 -21.73
C PRO A 162 -1.18 -27.48 -20.64
N ASN A 163 -1.67 -27.57 -19.41
CA ASN A 163 -0.91 -27.74 -18.18
C ASN A 163 -0.20 -29.12 -18.15
N GLU A 164 0.93 -29.29 -18.84
CA GLU A 164 1.77 -30.50 -18.81
C GLU A 164 2.52 -30.72 -17.48
N ARG A 165 2.22 -29.91 -16.47
CA ARG A 165 2.96 -29.92 -15.18
C ARG A 165 2.36 -30.80 -14.08
N PHE A 166 1.31 -31.59 -14.38
CA PHE A 166 0.70 -32.51 -13.41
C PHE A 166 0.47 -33.91 -14.02
N ASN A 167 1.54 -34.55 -14.52
CA ASN A 167 1.62 -36.00 -14.71
C ASN A 167 2.90 -36.50 -14.05
#